data_174c392c1a1d269729fce49987f1f281
#
_entry.id   174c392c1a1d269729fce49987f1f281
#
_cell.length_a   1.000
_cell.length_b   1.000
_cell.length_c   1.000
_cell.angle_alpha   90.00
_cell.angle_beta   90.00
_cell.angle_gamma   90.00
#
_symmetry.space_group_name_H-M   'P 1'
#
loop_
_entity.id
_entity.type
_entity.pdbx_description
1 polymer ?
#
loop_
_entity_poly.entity_id
_entity_poly.type
_entity_poly.pdbx_seq_one_letter_code
_entity_poly.pdbx_strand_id
1 'polypeptide(L)'
;MSFEADANKYHRPPFAGDDCLEQVKSEFMTYDRFYRCGMSTIAALAVNVLAIPFAVAGDLADFKSPLDNSPMIFELQSGEVETPAAKKIQGNGVNGYRGDADAIADGKKLYTSNCIVCHGADGTGKMGRTIVGKDVVYKQVLTDPGMFAIIYDGTSSAMQSFHRRGMKQDEMLRIIAYVRTLDK
;
A
#
# COMPACT_ATOMS: atom_id res chain seq x y z
N MET A 1 20.67 -33.08 -29.96
CA MET A 1 19.43 -32.30 -29.93
C MET A 1 19.72 -31.02 -29.16
N SER A 2 20.02 -29.97 -29.91
CA SER A 2 20.46 -28.67 -29.37
C SER A 2 19.22 -27.82 -29.15
N PHE A 3 19.03 -27.35 -27.90
CA PHE A 3 18.02 -26.33 -27.59
C PHE A 3 18.66 -24.95 -27.77
N GLU A 4 18.35 -24.30 -28.87
CA GLU A 4 18.60 -22.87 -29.06
C GLU A 4 17.54 -22.07 -28.27
N ALA A 5 18.03 -21.29 -27.34
CA ALA A 5 17.21 -20.36 -26.57
C ALA A 5 16.91 -19.12 -27.42
N ASP A 6 15.64 -18.92 -27.73
CA ASP A 6 15.11 -17.78 -28.48
C ASP A 6 15.05 -16.54 -27.55
N ALA A 7 16.10 -15.71 -27.63
CA ALA A 7 16.27 -14.52 -26.77
C ALA A 7 15.77 -13.23 -27.46
N ASN A 8 14.60 -13.27 -28.10
CA ASN A 8 14.10 -12.07 -28.78
C ASN A 8 12.58 -11.90 -28.70
N LYS A 9 12.06 -11.59 -27.50
CA LYS A 9 10.64 -11.26 -27.36
C LYS A 9 10.33 -10.15 -26.33
N TYR A 10 11.24 -9.18 -26.20
CA TYR A 10 10.91 -7.94 -25.49
C TYR A 10 11.10 -6.75 -26.43
N HIS A 11 10.07 -6.52 -27.26
CA HIS A 11 9.96 -5.29 -28.02
C HIS A 11 9.59 -4.16 -27.03
N ARG A 12 10.55 -3.28 -26.70
CA ARG A 12 10.25 -1.97 -26.09
C ARG A 12 9.62 -1.08 -27.18
N PRO A 13 8.49 -0.44 -26.91
CA PRO A 13 8.01 0.62 -27.78
C PRO A 13 8.98 1.82 -27.72
N PRO A 14 9.25 2.49 -28.84
CA PRO A 14 10.06 3.69 -28.86
C PRO A 14 9.25 4.84 -28.26
N PHE A 15 9.56 5.26 -27.06
CA PHE A 15 9.17 6.58 -26.56
C PHE A 15 10.09 7.61 -27.23
N ALA A 16 9.63 8.21 -28.30
CA ALA A 16 10.16 9.45 -28.84
C ALA A 16 9.78 10.58 -27.86
N GLY A 17 10.68 10.94 -27.00
CA GLY A 17 10.52 12.07 -26.12
C GLY A 17 11.19 13.30 -26.71
N ASP A 18 10.52 14.07 -27.54
CA ASP A 18 10.97 15.43 -27.89
C ASP A 18 9.82 16.39 -28.22
N ASP A 19 8.59 15.90 -28.36
CA ASP A 19 7.44 16.73 -28.72
C ASP A 19 6.69 17.38 -27.55
N CYS A 20 7.03 17.06 -26.29
CA CYS A 20 6.30 17.59 -25.15
C CYS A 20 6.77 18.97 -24.65
N LEU A 21 7.95 19.43 -25.10
CA LEU A 21 8.51 20.72 -24.69
C LEU A 21 8.16 21.89 -25.62
N GLU A 22 7.71 21.60 -26.85
CA GLU A 22 7.31 22.65 -27.81
C GLU A 22 5.86 23.12 -27.59
N GLN A 23 4.99 22.27 -27.04
CA GLN A 23 3.59 22.62 -26.83
C GLN A 23 3.35 23.57 -25.64
N VAL A 24 4.27 23.59 -24.66
CA VAL A 24 4.15 24.48 -23.49
C VAL A 24 4.58 25.91 -23.80
N LYS A 25 5.37 26.15 -24.87
CA LYS A 25 5.81 27.49 -25.25
C LYS A 25 4.76 28.30 -26.01
N SER A 26 3.78 27.70 -26.64
CA SER A 26 2.79 28.42 -27.44
C SER A 26 1.66 29.04 -26.59
N GLU A 27 1.40 28.55 -25.40
CA GLU A 27 0.34 29.08 -24.53
C GLU A 27 0.78 30.25 -23.65
N PHE A 28 2.09 30.41 -23.40
CA PHE A 28 2.59 31.52 -22.59
C PHE A 28 2.68 32.88 -23.33
N MET A 29 2.57 32.92 -24.66
CA MET A 29 2.70 34.16 -25.44
C MET A 29 1.41 34.92 -25.68
N THR A 30 0.25 34.41 -25.29
CA THR A 30 -1.02 35.10 -25.51
C THR A 30 -1.50 35.91 -24.32
N TYR A 31 -0.86 35.77 -23.13
CA TYR A 31 -1.28 36.49 -21.93
C TYR A 31 -0.72 37.91 -21.81
N ASP A 32 0.34 38.27 -22.54
CA ASP A 32 1.01 39.58 -22.40
C ASP A 32 0.41 40.68 -23.30
N ARG A 33 -0.59 40.37 -24.14
CA ARG A 33 -1.13 41.33 -25.10
C ARG A 33 -2.37 42.08 -24.62
N PHE A 34 -2.99 41.68 -23.52
CA PHE A 34 -4.20 42.28 -23.00
C PHE A 34 -4.01 43.34 -21.89
N TYR A 35 -2.78 43.56 -21.42
CA TYR A 35 -2.53 44.49 -20.30
C TYR A 35 -2.15 45.91 -20.72
N ARG A 36 -2.25 46.27 -22.00
CA ARG A 36 -1.78 47.59 -22.48
C ARG A 36 -2.84 48.53 -23.03
N CYS A 37 -4.10 48.31 -22.79
CA CYS A 37 -5.11 49.32 -23.18
C CYS A 37 -6.26 49.32 -22.19
N GLY A 38 -6.35 50.37 -21.36
CA GLY A 38 -7.55 50.67 -20.60
C GLY A 38 -7.37 50.90 -19.10
N MET A 39 -6.64 51.96 -18.74
CA MET A 39 -6.88 52.63 -17.45
C MET A 39 -8.27 53.29 -17.48
N SER A 40 -9.23 52.81 -16.72
CA SER A 40 -10.20 53.65 -16.00
C SER A 40 -11.18 52.77 -15.21
N THR A 41 -11.47 53.28 -14.03
CA THR A 41 -12.51 52.89 -13.07
C THR A 41 -12.21 51.68 -12.18
N ILE A 42 -11.71 52.03 -11.00
CA ILE A 42 -11.60 51.23 -9.81
C ILE A 42 -13.01 50.85 -9.34
N ALA A 43 -13.42 49.63 -9.56
CA ALA A 43 -14.46 48.98 -8.77
C ALA A 43 -13.77 47.90 -7.94
N ALA A 44 -13.67 48.15 -6.65
CA ALA A 44 -13.13 47.19 -5.68
C ALA A 44 -14.09 46.00 -5.56
N LEU A 45 -13.95 45.02 -6.41
CA LEU A 45 -14.50 43.70 -6.20
C LEU A 45 -13.62 42.96 -5.18
N ALA A 46 -14.11 42.89 -3.95
CA ALA A 46 -13.56 42.05 -2.93
C ALA A 46 -13.57 40.59 -3.48
N VAL A 47 -12.41 40.14 -3.97
CA VAL A 47 -12.19 38.74 -4.29
C VAL A 47 -12.18 38.02 -2.96
N ASN A 48 -13.32 37.46 -2.57
CA ASN A 48 -13.37 36.42 -1.56
C ASN A 48 -12.55 35.24 -2.10
N VAL A 49 -11.25 35.19 -1.78
CA VAL A 49 -10.44 34.01 -1.91
C VAL A 49 -11.02 33.03 -0.90
N LEU A 50 -11.96 32.21 -1.36
CA LEU A 50 -12.33 30.99 -0.65
C LEU A 50 -11.00 30.24 -0.50
N ALA A 51 -10.45 30.25 0.71
CA ALA A 51 -9.37 29.38 1.09
C ALA A 51 -9.89 27.94 0.93
N ILE A 52 -9.64 27.36 -0.23
CA ILE A 52 -9.86 25.93 -0.45
C ILE A 52 -8.90 25.27 0.56
N PRO A 53 -9.43 24.57 1.58
CA PRO A 53 -8.53 23.83 2.45
C PRO A 53 -7.76 22.87 1.55
N PHE A 54 -6.46 23.09 1.40
CA PHE A 54 -5.57 22.04 0.91
C PHE A 54 -5.84 20.86 1.84
N ALA A 55 -6.55 19.86 1.33
CA ALA A 55 -6.61 18.57 1.98
C ALA A 55 -5.16 18.12 2.10
N VAL A 56 -4.64 18.17 3.33
CA VAL A 56 -3.35 17.56 3.65
C VAL A 56 -3.53 16.11 3.21
N ALA A 57 -2.85 15.74 2.14
CA ALA A 57 -2.71 14.35 1.76
C ALA A 57 -2.12 13.68 2.99
N GLY A 58 -2.92 12.87 3.69
CA GLY A 58 -2.45 12.12 4.83
C GLY A 58 -1.21 11.37 4.40
N ASP A 59 -0.18 11.34 5.24
CA ASP A 59 1.03 10.59 4.95
C ASP A 59 0.64 9.18 4.51
N LEU A 60 1.01 8.85 3.26
CA LEU A 60 0.83 7.50 2.75
C LEU A 60 1.59 6.56 3.67
N ALA A 61 0.98 5.43 4.02
CA ALA A 61 1.64 4.46 4.88
C ALA A 61 2.95 4.00 4.23
N ASP A 62 4.07 4.18 4.93
CA ASP A 62 5.40 3.79 4.46
C ASP A 62 5.57 2.28 4.62
N PHE A 63 5.24 1.53 3.59
CA PHE A 63 5.44 0.09 3.58
C PHE A 63 6.81 -0.25 3.02
N LYS A 64 7.55 -1.03 3.78
CA LYS A 64 8.86 -1.54 3.38
C LYS A 64 8.92 -3.04 3.51
N SER A 65 9.57 -3.66 2.53
CA SER A 65 9.83 -5.10 2.53
C SER A 65 10.61 -5.49 3.78
N PRO A 66 10.18 -6.52 4.51
CA PRO A 66 10.94 -7.06 5.64
C PRO A 66 12.22 -7.77 5.20
N LEU A 67 12.43 -7.99 3.91
CA LEU A 67 13.59 -8.68 3.35
C LEU A 67 14.76 -7.73 3.10
N ASP A 68 14.51 -6.59 2.46
CA ASP A 68 15.55 -5.68 1.94
C ASP A 68 15.27 -4.19 2.20
N ASN A 69 14.19 -3.88 2.93
CA ASN A 69 13.76 -2.53 3.24
C ASN A 69 13.41 -1.67 2.00
N SER A 70 13.18 -2.31 0.84
CA SER A 70 12.70 -1.64 -0.36
C SER A 70 11.24 -1.21 -0.23
N PRO A 71 10.78 -0.17 -0.95
CA PRO A 71 9.36 0.17 -1.00
C PRO A 71 8.54 -1.00 -1.53
N MET A 72 7.42 -1.32 -0.86
CA MET A 72 6.53 -2.40 -1.26
C MET A 72 5.45 -1.90 -2.19
N ILE A 73 5.17 -2.70 -3.23
CA ILE A 73 4.02 -2.56 -4.11
C ILE A 73 3.12 -3.77 -3.86
N PHE A 74 1.84 -3.53 -3.60
CA PHE A 74 0.88 -4.58 -3.33
C PHE A 74 0.07 -4.90 -4.57
N GLU A 75 0.32 -6.07 -5.13
CA GLU A 75 -0.41 -6.59 -6.28
C GLU A 75 -1.63 -7.40 -5.81
N LEU A 76 -2.72 -7.32 -6.55
CA LEU A 76 -3.90 -8.14 -6.31
C LEU A 76 -3.68 -9.55 -6.88
N GLN A 77 -4.26 -10.55 -6.23
CA GLN A 77 -4.32 -11.90 -6.77
C GLN A 77 -5.20 -11.94 -8.03
N SER A 78 -5.00 -12.92 -8.88
CA SER A 78 -5.87 -13.12 -10.04
C SER A 78 -7.34 -13.28 -9.60
N GLY A 79 -8.20 -12.36 -10.08
CA GLY A 79 -9.60 -12.31 -9.69
C GLY A 79 -9.91 -11.74 -8.30
N GLU A 80 -8.90 -11.21 -7.60
CA GLU A 80 -9.10 -10.45 -6.37
C GLU A 80 -9.67 -9.07 -6.68
N VAL A 81 -10.67 -8.66 -5.93
CA VAL A 81 -11.20 -7.30 -5.95
C VAL A 81 -10.62 -6.55 -4.75
N GLU A 82 -10.05 -5.38 -5.00
CA GLU A 82 -9.51 -4.54 -3.94
C GLU A 82 -10.64 -4.04 -3.02
N THR A 83 -10.59 -4.45 -1.76
CA THR A 83 -11.60 -4.08 -0.76
C THR A 83 -11.35 -2.68 -0.17
N PRO A 84 -12.38 -2.04 0.42
CA PRO A 84 -12.18 -0.79 1.17
C PRO A 84 -11.14 -0.92 2.29
N ALA A 85 -11.03 -2.10 2.92
CA ALA A 85 -10.03 -2.36 3.96
C ALA A 85 -8.61 -2.41 3.38
N ALA A 86 -8.42 -3.04 2.20
CA ALA A 86 -7.15 -3.06 1.48
C ALA A 86 -6.71 -1.64 1.07
N LYS A 87 -7.63 -0.83 0.51
CA LYS A 87 -7.36 0.58 0.21
C LYS A 87 -6.96 1.38 1.44
N LYS A 88 -7.65 1.16 2.55
CA LYS A 88 -7.42 1.89 3.79
C LYS A 88 -6.04 1.59 4.38
N ILE A 89 -5.63 0.32 4.45
CA ILE A 89 -4.30 -0.03 4.97
C ILE A 89 -3.20 0.55 4.07
N GLN A 90 -3.33 0.48 2.75
CA GLN A 90 -2.36 1.03 1.82
C GLN A 90 -2.29 2.55 1.87
N GLY A 91 -3.42 3.23 2.08
CA GLY A 91 -3.50 4.69 2.09
C GLY A 91 -3.02 5.33 3.39
N ASN A 92 -3.33 4.76 4.56
CA ASN A 92 -3.04 5.38 5.86
C ASN A 92 -2.56 4.41 6.94
N GLY A 93 -2.26 3.15 6.59
CA GLY A 93 -1.74 2.16 7.53
C GLY A 93 -2.77 1.62 8.55
N VAL A 94 -4.05 1.92 8.38
CA VAL A 94 -5.09 1.49 9.31
C VAL A 94 -5.81 0.26 8.81
N ASN A 95 -5.79 -0.83 9.58
CA ASN A 95 -6.61 -2.00 9.28
C ASN A 95 -8.10 -1.69 9.53
N GLY A 96 -8.91 -1.71 8.46
CA GLY A 96 -10.34 -1.42 8.52
C GLY A 96 -11.16 -2.42 9.32
N TYR A 97 -10.62 -3.61 9.62
CA TYR A 97 -11.28 -4.68 10.34
C TYR A 97 -11.00 -4.70 11.85
N ARG A 98 -10.27 -3.72 12.37
CA ARG A 98 -10.06 -3.61 13.82
C ARG A 98 -11.40 -3.45 14.56
N GLY A 99 -11.69 -4.37 15.48
CA GLY A 99 -12.93 -4.37 16.26
C GLY A 99 -14.17 -4.88 15.53
N ASP A 100 -14.05 -5.28 14.27
CA ASP A 100 -15.12 -5.93 13.51
C ASP A 100 -15.21 -7.41 13.93
N ALA A 101 -16.34 -7.80 14.54
CA ALA A 101 -16.52 -9.13 15.11
C ALA A 101 -16.52 -10.24 14.07
N ASP A 102 -17.12 -10.00 12.91
CA ASP A 102 -17.20 -10.98 11.82
C ASP A 102 -15.85 -11.17 11.16
N ALA A 103 -15.15 -10.06 10.88
CA ALA A 103 -13.80 -10.10 10.33
C ALA A 103 -12.81 -10.79 11.30
N ILE A 104 -12.93 -10.57 12.60
CA ILE A 104 -12.11 -11.23 13.62
C ILE A 104 -12.43 -12.74 13.66
N ALA A 105 -13.69 -13.14 13.58
CA ALA A 105 -14.08 -14.54 13.55
C ALA A 105 -13.54 -15.29 12.32
N ASP A 106 -13.60 -14.65 11.15
CA ASP A 106 -13.01 -15.20 9.93
C ASP A 106 -11.47 -15.19 9.99
N GLY A 107 -10.87 -14.13 10.51
CA GLY A 107 -9.45 -14.05 10.77
C GLY A 107 -8.94 -15.16 11.68
N LYS A 108 -9.71 -15.53 12.71
CA LYS A 108 -9.42 -16.69 13.57
C LYS A 108 -9.38 -18.01 12.80
N LYS A 109 -10.32 -18.24 11.88
CA LYS A 109 -10.34 -19.45 11.03
C LYS A 109 -9.10 -19.49 10.14
N LEU A 110 -8.79 -18.36 9.48
CA LEU A 110 -7.64 -18.21 8.60
C LEU A 110 -6.31 -18.38 9.37
N TYR A 111 -6.20 -17.80 10.56
CA TYR A 111 -5.05 -17.97 11.44
C TYR A 111 -4.84 -19.42 11.85
N THR A 112 -5.92 -20.09 12.24
CA THR A 112 -5.88 -21.50 12.63
C THR A 112 -5.39 -22.40 11.49
N SER A 113 -5.80 -22.12 10.26
CA SER A 113 -5.40 -22.91 9.09
C SER A 113 -3.98 -22.63 8.61
N ASN A 114 -3.47 -21.41 8.79
CA ASN A 114 -2.24 -20.97 8.13
C ASN A 114 -1.07 -20.62 9.08
N CYS A 115 -1.38 -20.21 10.33
CA CYS A 115 -0.40 -19.58 11.20
C CYS A 115 -0.11 -20.35 12.50
N ILE A 116 -1.11 -21.09 13.02
CA ILE A 116 -1.08 -21.70 14.35
C ILE A 116 0.07 -22.70 14.53
N VAL A 117 0.47 -23.40 13.46
CA VAL A 117 1.52 -24.42 13.51
C VAL A 117 2.85 -23.81 13.94
N CYS A 118 3.14 -22.61 13.41
CA CYS A 118 4.38 -21.89 13.71
C CYS A 118 4.23 -20.93 14.89
N HIS A 119 3.12 -20.21 14.99
CA HIS A 119 2.98 -19.10 15.94
C HIS A 119 2.19 -19.45 17.22
N GLY A 120 1.65 -20.67 17.31
CA GLY A 120 0.83 -21.09 18.46
C GLY A 120 -0.59 -20.52 18.40
N ALA A 121 -1.48 -21.05 19.24
CA ALA A 121 -2.88 -20.63 19.28
C ALA A 121 -3.08 -19.23 19.87
N ASP A 122 -2.12 -18.79 20.68
CA ASP A 122 -2.10 -17.53 21.42
C ASP A 122 -1.09 -16.51 20.82
N GLY A 123 -0.42 -16.85 19.73
CA GLY A 123 0.56 -15.98 19.09
C GLY A 123 1.91 -15.90 19.77
N THR A 124 2.13 -16.64 20.88
CA THR A 124 3.40 -16.58 21.65
C THR A 124 4.56 -17.30 21.00
N GLY A 125 4.30 -18.07 19.92
CA GLY A 125 5.31 -18.77 19.17
C GLY A 125 5.41 -20.25 19.52
N LYS A 126 5.90 -21.04 18.58
CA LYS A 126 6.31 -22.44 18.69
C LYS A 126 7.59 -22.67 17.88
N MET A 127 7.43 -23.10 16.61
CA MET A 127 8.56 -23.14 15.66
C MET A 127 8.89 -21.73 15.14
N GLY A 128 7.87 -20.88 14.99
CA GLY A 128 8.01 -19.45 14.68
C GLY A 128 8.12 -18.62 15.95
N ARG A 129 8.61 -17.41 15.80
CA ARG A 129 8.75 -16.45 16.92
C ARG A 129 7.38 -15.95 17.36
N THR A 130 7.34 -15.39 18.60
CA THR A 130 6.16 -14.66 19.09
C THR A 130 5.84 -13.46 18.17
N ILE A 131 4.55 -13.26 17.94
CA ILE A 131 4.01 -12.13 17.16
C ILE A 131 3.13 -11.20 18.00
N VAL A 132 3.08 -11.45 19.31
CA VAL A 132 2.31 -10.68 20.30
C VAL A 132 3.16 -10.36 21.53
N GLY A 133 2.81 -9.30 22.24
CA GLY A 133 3.44 -8.93 23.49
C GLY A 133 4.81 -8.25 23.36
N LYS A 134 5.44 -8.00 24.49
CA LYS A 134 6.70 -7.24 24.61
C LYS A 134 7.93 -7.96 24.02
N ASP A 135 7.89 -9.27 23.93
CA ASP A 135 9.03 -10.12 23.55
C ASP A 135 9.13 -10.33 22.03
N VAL A 136 8.30 -9.61 21.25
CA VAL A 136 8.37 -9.59 19.79
C VAL A 136 9.74 -9.08 19.34
N VAL A 137 10.43 -9.90 18.54
CA VAL A 137 11.78 -9.59 18.02
C VAL A 137 11.71 -8.59 16.88
N TYR A 138 10.79 -8.81 15.94
CA TYR A 138 10.56 -7.91 14.81
C TYR A 138 9.51 -6.87 15.19
N LYS A 139 9.94 -5.69 15.63
CA LYS A 139 9.03 -4.63 16.13
C LYS A 139 8.02 -4.17 15.08
N GLN A 140 8.29 -4.37 13.80
CA GLN A 140 7.37 -4.08 12.70
C GLN A 140 6.02 -4.79 12.88
N VAL A 141 5.99 -6.03 13.39
CA VAL A 141 4.72 -6.77 13.56
C VAL A 141 3.79 -6.15 14.62
N LEU A 142 4.28 -5.23 15.43
CA LEU A 142 3.47 -4.50 16.40
C LEU A 142 2.56 -3.45 15.73
N THR A 143 2.86 -3.07 14.50
CA THR A 143 2.00 -2.20 13.69
C THR A 143 1.23 -3.00 12.66
N ASP A 144 0.05 -2.52 12.23
CA ASP A 144 -0.73 -3.21 11.22
C ASP A 144 -0.04 -3.19 9.84
N PRO A 145 0.55 -2.07 9.39
CA PRO A 145 1.32 -2.05 8.16
C PRO A 145 2.50 -3.01 8.18
N GLY A 146 3.26 -3.03 9.25
CA GLY A 146 4.43 -3.91 9.36
C GLY A 146 4.05 -5.40 9.42
N MET A 147 2.96 -5.76 10.13
CA MET A 147 2.47 -7.13 10.13
C MET A 147 1.93 -7.51 8.76
N PHE A 148 1.22 -6.61 8.07
CA PHE A 148 0.73 -6.82 6.72
C PHE A 148 1.88 -7.07 5.74
N ALA A 149 2.92 -6.23 5.78
CA ALA A 149 4.11 -6.38 4.95
C ALA A 149 4.79 -7.75 5.14
N ILE A 150 4.94 -8.19 6.40
CA ILE A 150 5.56 -9.49 6.72
C ILE A 150 4.68 -10.66 6.26
N ILE A 151 3.37 -10.59 6.39
CA ILE A 151 2.48 -11.64 5.90
C ILE A 151 2.50 -11.66 4.36
N TYR A 152 2.48 -10.48 3.73
CA TYR A 152 2.46 -10.36 2.28
C TYR A 152 3.74 -10.91 1.65
N ASP A 153 4.91 -10.45 2.06
CA ASP A 153 6.18 -10.76 1.40
C ASP A 153 7.00 -11.88 2.07
N GLY A 154 6.66 -12.22 3.32
CA GLY A 154 7.44 -13.17 4.12
C GLY A 154 8.64 -12.50 4.79
N THR A 155 9.64 -13.31 5.18
CA THR A 155 10.89 -12.85 5.80
C THR A 155 12.09 -13.55 5.15
N SER A 156 13.29 -13.07 5.42
CA SER A 156 14.53 -13.74 5.01
C SER A 156 14.79 -15.07 5.72
N SER A 157 13.95 -15.43 6.69
CA SER A 157 14.06 -16.70 7.42
C SER A 157 13.03 -17.73 6.93
N ALA A 158 12.29 -18.36 7.84
CA ALA A 158 11.39 -19.46 7.51
C ALA A 158 9.96 -19.05 7.12
N MET A 159 9.57 -17.80 7.34
CA MET A 159 8.22 -17.34 7.02
C MET A 159 8.10 -17.03 5.54
N GLN A 160 7.27 -17.80 4.84
CA GLN A 160 7.05 -17.64 3.40
C GLN A 160 6.10 -16.49 3.11
N SER A 161 6.16 -15.94 1.89
CA SER A 161 5.18 -14.99 1.37
C SER A 161 3.80 -15.65 1.24
N PHE A 162 2.82 -15.12 1.92
CA PHE A 162 1.44 -15.61 1.79
C PHE A 162 0.77 -15.07 0.52
N HIS A 163 1.19 -13.93 0.02
CA HIS A 163 0.77 -13.46 -1.30
C HIS A 163 1.15 -14.46 -2.40
N ARG A 164 2.39 -14.92 -2.44
CA ARG A 164 2.84 -15.93 -3.42
C ARG A 164 2.12 -17.27 -3.26
N ARG A 165 1.54 -17.54 -2.11
CA ARG A 165 0.71 -18.72 -1.84
C ARG A 165 -0.77 -18.53 -2.20
N GLY A 166 -1.14 -17.39 -2.78
CA GLY A 166 -2.49 -17.09 -3.23
C GLY A 166 -3.42 -16.49 -2.16
N MET A 167 -2.92 -16.13 -0.98
CA MET A 167 -3.72 -15.47 0.04
C MET A 167 -4.04 -14.04 -0.40
N LYS A 168 -5.31 -13.65 -0.31
CA LYS A 168 -5.78 -12.32 -0.66
C LYS A 168 -5.40 -11.30 0.42
N GLN A 169 -5.27 -10.05 0.02
CA GLN A 169 -4.96 -8.95 0.95
C GLN A 169 -6.04 -8.81 2.04
N ASP A 170 -7.30 -8.98 1.67
CA ASP A 170 -8.43 -8.94 2.60
C ASP A 170 -8.33 -10.03 3.68
N GLU A 171 -7.91 -11.24 3.32
CA GLU A 171 -7.70 -12.34 4.24
C GLU A 171 -6.56 -12.06 5.23
N MET A 172 -5.47 -11.45 4.76
CA MET A 172 -4.36 -11.02 5.61
C MET A 172 -4.80 -9.98 6.64
N LEU A 173 -5.64 -9.02 6.24
CA LEU A 173 -6.17 -7.99 7.12
C LEU A 173 -7.10 -8.57 8.20
N ARG A 174 -7.92 -9.57 7.87
CA ARG A 174 -8.73 -10.32 8.84
C ARG A 174 -7.86 -11.08 9.85
N ILE A 175 -6.80 -11.75 9.37
CA ILE A 175 -5.82 -12.40 10.26
C ILE A 175 -5.21 -11.39 11.22
N ILE A 176 -4.79 -10.23 10.75
CA ILE A 176 -4.22 -9.17 11.59
C ILE A 176 -5.23 -8.71 12.63
N ALA A 177 -6.48 -8.47 12.25
CA ALA A 177 -7.54 -8.09 13.18
C ALA A 177 -7.71 -9.11 14.31
N TYR A 178 -7.67 -10.41 14.00
CA TYR A 178 -7.70 -11.46 15.01
C TYR A 178 -6.45 -11.46 15.90
N VAL A 179 -5.24 -11.37 15.31
CA VAL A 179 -3.98 -11.35 16.08
C VAL A 179 -3.97 -10.20 17.10
N ARG A 180 -4.53 -9.05 16.74
CA ARG A 180 -4.65 -7.92 17.68
C ARG A 180 -5.55 -8.22 18.89
N THR A 181 -6.41 -9.23 18.84
CA THR A 181 -7.19 -9.70 19.99
C THR A 181 -6.40 -10.63 20.93
N LEU A 182 -5.28 -11.17 20.46
CA LEU A 182 -4.38 -12.02 21.24
C LEU A 182 -3.40 -11.21 22.10
N ASP A 183 -3.17 -9.95 21.73
CA ASP A 183 -2.27 -9.04 22.45
C ASP A 183 -2.93 -8.60 23.77
N LYS A 184 -2.39 -9.05 24.90
CA LYS A 184 -2.93 -8.82 26.25
C LYS A 184 -2.02 -7.87 27.03
#